data_3ccfb0d266cce01320fe07b212105671
#
_entry.id   3ccfb0d266cce01320fe07b212105671
#
_cell.length_a   1.000
_cell.length_b   1.000
_cell.length_c   1.000
_cell.angle_alpha   90.00
_cell.angle_beta   90.00
_cell.angle_gamma   90.00
#
_symmetry.space_group_name_H-M   'P 1'
#
loop_
_entity.id
_entity.type
_entity.pdbx_description
1 polymer ?
#
loop_
_entity_poly.entity_id
_entity_poly.type
_entity_poly.pdbx_seq_one_letter_code
_entity_poly.pdbx_strand_id
1 'polypeptide(L)'
;MFANLPIHYEEVNTLSEEEKQCPECGAGMIPTGHEEIRTELRYTRAKLERIVYIAATYGCPACKDTEDPRFMKDEGSPALIPGGYASASLVSHIMYEKYADALPLYRQKKGFELLGVSINSTPMANWIITCSQNYLKPIYDYFHRELLKRHFLMADETPIQVLKEPGRRPQNKSYIWLMRSGEDRLPPIILYHYTETRAGGNAADFLDGIDEGSYVMVDGYSGYNRLKKIRRCCCYAHIRRYLMEAIPSGQEKDYSHPAVQGVLYCNKLFEYERSYKAKGLSYAQVYKRRQKEAKPVVECFMRWLDGQHPEKWSRMDRAVTYIQNR
;
A
#
# COMPACT_ATOMS: atom_id res chain seq x y z
N MET A 1 -1.15 -24.83 0.84
CA MET A 1 -1.33 -23.53 1.53
C MET A 1 0.01 -22.99 2.09
N PHE A 2 0.94 -23.82 2.57
CA PHE A 2 2.17 -23.42 3.27
C PHE A 2 3.46 -23.59 2.45
N ALA A 3 3.37 -23.94 1.17
CA ALA A 3 4.51 -24.28 0.31
C ALA A 3 5.59 -23.17 0.16
N ASN A 4 5.24 -21.92 0.49
CA ASN A 4 6.17 -20.78 0.39
C ASN A 4 6.91 -20.48 1.71
N LEU A 5 6.64 -21.23 2.78
CA LEU A 5 7.34 -21.07 4.05
C LEU A 5 8.52 -22.02 4.12
N PRO A 6 9.68 -21.58 4.62
CA PRO A 6 10.83 -22.47 4.81
C PRO A 6 10.50 -23.52 5.87
N ILE A 7 10.93 -24.73 5.62
CA ILE A 7 10.92 -25.79 6.63
C ILE A 7 12.00 -25.46 7.66
N HIS A 8 11.61 -25.34 8.93
CA HIS A 8 12.53 -25.00 10.00
C HIS A 8 13.32 -26.23 10.46
N TYR A 9 12.64 -27.35 10.65
CA TYR A 9 13.21 -28.67 10.87
C TYR A 9 12.17 -29.74 10.53
N GLU A 10 12.64 -30.94 10.26
CA GLU A 10 11.83 -32.12 10.07
C GLU A 10 12.01 -33.03 11.30
N GLU A 11 10.94 -33.46 11.92
CA GLU A 11 10.96 -34.42 13.02
C GLU A 11 10.50 -35.77 12.50
N VAL A 12 11.42 -36.73 12.48
CA VAL A 12 11.14 -38.09 12.03
C VAL A 12 10.76 -38.96 13.24
N ASN A 13 9.46 -39.29 13.33
CA ASN A 13 8.98 -40.21 14.32
C ASN A 13 9.31 -41.64 13.92
N THR A 14 9.95 -42.38 14.80
CA THR A 14 10.31 -43.78 14.58
C THR A 14 9.69 -44.66 15.67
N LEU A 15 9.33 -45.88 15.30
CA LEU A 15 8.90 -46.88 16.27
C LEU A 15 10.01 -47.22 17.24
N SER A 16 9.65 -47.57 18.47
CA SER A 16 10.60 -48.12 19.43
C SER A 16 11.16 -49.48 18.95
N GLU A 17 12.29 -49.90 19.46
CA GLU A 17 12.91 -51.20 19.06
C GLU A 17 11.98 -52.39 19.31
N GLU A 18 11.10 -52.32 20.30
CA GLU A 18 10.10 -53.35 20.60
C GLU A 18 8.98 -53.36 19.54
N GLU A 19 8.54 -52.20 19.09
CA GLU A 19 7.49 -52.06 18.08
C GLU A 19 7.97 -52.38 16.67
N LYS A 20 9.29 -52.44 16.45
CA LYS A 20 9.91 -52.83 15.15
C LYS A 20 9.96 -54.33 14.94
N GLN A 21 9.33 -55.13 15.77
CA GLN A 21 9.24 -56.59 15.59
C GLN A 21 7.97 -56.99 14.84
N CYS A 22 8.10 -57.87 13.87
CA CYS A 22 6.95 -58.37 13.12
C CYS A 22 6.03 -59.15 14.05
N PRO A 23 4.74 -58.80 14.17
CA PRO A 23 3.79 -59.44 15.08
C PRO A 23 3.47 -60.89 14.70
N GLU A 24 3.78 -61.32 13.45
CA GLU A 24 3.51 -62.67 12.99
C GLU A 24 4.73 -63.61 13.14
N CYS A 25 5.96 -63.17 12.86
CA CYS A 25 7.13 -64.03 12.84
C CYS A 25 8.28 -63.56 13.76
N GLY A 26 8.14 -62.42 14.45
CA GLY A 26 9.15 -61.90 15.36
C GLY A 26 10.40 -61.32 14.69
N ALA A 27 10.49 -61.30 13.36
CA ALA A 27 11.64 -60.73 12.67
C ALA A 27 11.69 -59.21 12.79
N GLY A 28 12.91 -58.62 12.88
CA GLY A 28 13.06 -57.14 12.89
C GLY A 28 12.61 -56.51 11.57
N MET A 29 11.74 -55.55 11.66
CA MET A 29 11.24 -54.77 10.52
C MET A 29 12.22 -53.67 10.12
N ILE A 30 12.39 -53.44 8.84
CA ILE A 30 13.23 -52.37 8.26
C ILE A 30 12.38 -51.24 7.71
N PRO A 31 12.84 -49.97 7.76
CA PRO A 31 12.14 -48.84 7.13
C PRO A 31 11.95 -49.06 5.64
N THR A 32 10.75 -48.87 5.13
CA THR A 32 10.40 -49.02 3.71
C THR A 32 10.06 -47.72 3.02
N GLY A 33 9.91 -46.62 3.80
CA GLY A 33 9.58 -45.27 3.29
C GLY A 33 9.25 -44.31 4.42
N HIS A 34 9.02 -43.06 4.02
CA HIS A 34 8.58 -41.98 4.91
C HIS A 34 7.34 -41.35 4.31
N GLU A 35 6.40 -40.96 5.15
CA GLU A 35 5.18 -40.25 4.79
C GLU A 35 5.04 -39.04 5.68
N GLU A 36 4.64 -37.89 5.12
CA GLU A 36 4.30 -36.69 5.88
C GLU A 36 2.97 -36.93 6.61
N ILE A 37 3.02 -37.07 7.92
CA ILE A 37 1.84 -37.31 8.75
C ILE A 37 1.19 -36.04 9.26
N ARG A 38 1.95 -34.92 9.35
CA ARG A 38 1.46 -33.64 9.88
C ARG A 38 2.43 -32.50 9.56
N THR A 39 1.87 -31.33 9.22
CA THR A 39 2.60 -30.06 9.17
C THR A 39 2.03 -29.11 10.21
N GLU A 40 2.89 -28.45 10.96
CA GLU A 40 2.53 -27.40 11.92
C GLU A 40 3.16 -26.08 11.55
N LEU A 41 2.44 -24.97 11.80
CA LEU A 41 2.97 -23.63 11.74
C LEU A 41 3.46 -23.19 13.11
N ARG A 42 4.75 -22.89 13.24
CA ARG A 42 5.34 -22.36 14.47
C ARG A 42 5.46 -20.84 14.39
N TYR A 43 4.86 -20.15 15.34
CA TYR A 43 5.02 -18.70 15.51
C TYR A 43 6.09 -18.41 16.56
N THR A 44 7.12 -17.66 16.18
CA THR A 44 8.13 -17.15 17.13
C THR A 44 7.84 -15.69 17.40
N ARG A 45 7.65 -15.34 18.67
CA ARG A 45 7.36 -13.97 19.09
C ARG A 45 8.52 -13.04 18.76
N ALA A 46 8.23 -11.77 18.43
CA ALA A 46 9.23 -10.73 18.20
C ALA A 46 10.18 -10.61 19.42
N LYS A 47 11.47 -10.42 19.15
CA LYS A 47 12.52 -10.31 20.16
C LYS A 47 13.07 -8.87 20.14
N LEU A 48 13.19 -8.28 21.33
CA LEU A 48 13.87 -7.00 21.51
C LEU A 48 15.23 -7.25 22.18
N GLU A 49 16.29 -6.69 21.59
CA GLU A 49 17.68 -6.91 22.05
C GLU A 49 18.37 -5.58 22.31
N ARG A 50 19.29 -5.56 23.27
CA ARG A 50 20.19 -4.45 23.53
C ARG A 50 21.52 -4.71 22.84
N ILE A 51 21.91 -3.81 21.94
CA ILE A 51 23.23 -3.82 21.32
C ILE A 51 24.09 -2.76 21.98
N VAL A 52 25.31 -3.13 22.41
CA VAL A 52 26.26 -2.22 23.02
C VAL A 52 27.45 -2.05 22.07
N TYR A 53 27.68 -0.82 21.65
CA TYR A 53 28.82 -0.45 20.82
C TYR A 53 29.94 0.02 21.73
N ILE A 54 31.11 -0.58 21.63
CA ILE A 54 32.28 -0.30 22.47
C ILE A 54 33.41 0.20 21.57
N ALA A 55 33.98 1.36 21.86
CA ALA A 55 35.12 1.88 21.15
C ALA A 55 36.39 1.72 22.00
N ALA A 56 37.43 1.14 21.45
CA ALA A 56 38.73 1.05 22.06
C ALA A 56 39.46 2.42 21.94
N THR A 57 40.10 2.81 23.02
CA THR A 57 40.98 4.03 23.03
C THR A 57 42.43 3.59 23.03
N TYR A 58 43.24 4.14 22.15
CA TYR A 58 44.65 3.86 22.01
C TYR A 58 45.45 5.06 22.46
N GLY A 59 46.44 4.85 23.31
CA GLY A 59 47.38 5.87 23.76
C GLY A 59 48.77 5.64 23.14
N CYS A 60 49.48 6.70 22.79
CA CYS A 60 50.83 6.58 22.30
C CYS A 60 51.80 6.32 23.48
N PRO A 61 52.53 5.19 23.50
CA PRO A 61 53.45 4.89 24.62
C PRO A 61 54.64 5.85 24.71
N ALA A 62 55.04 6.44 23.58
CA ALA A 62 56.14 7.40 23.54
C ALA A 62 55.78 8.81 24.04
N CYS A 63 54.49 9.17 23.94
CA CYS A 63 53.97 10.47 24.39
C CYS A 63 53.29 10.39 25.77
N LYS A 64 53.28 9.22 26.41
CA LYS A 64 52.51 8.95 27.64
C LYS A 64 52.87 9.88 28.78
N ASP A 65 54.16 10.19 28.93
CA ASP A 65 54.71 10.96 30.02
C ASP A 65 55.10 12.41 29.62
N THR A 66 54.60 12.87 28.45
CA THR A 66 54.81 14.28 27.99
C THR A 66 53.68 15.16 28.48
N GLU A 67 53.86 16.50 28.36
CA GLU A 67 52.82 17.48 28.70
C GLU A 67 51.56 17.39 27.84
N ASP A 68 51.63 16.72 26.67
CA ASP A 68 50.51 16.54 25.72
C ASP A 68 50.40 15.07 25.29
N PRO A 69 49.88 14.18 26.13
CA PRO A 69 49.71 12.76 25.76
C PRO A 69 48.69 12.59 24.65
N ARG A 70 49.01 11.76 23.64
CA ARG A 70 48.17 11.53 22.45
C ARG A 70 47.31 10.28 22.62
N PHE A 71 46.01 10.48 22.48
CA PHE A 71 45.04 9.40 22.47
C PHE A 71 44.25 9.41 21.14
N MET A 72 43.94 8.24 20.65
CA MET A 72 43.06 8.04 19.48
C MET A 72 41.94 7.07 19.87
N LYS A 73 40.76 7.36 19.39
CA LYS A 73 39.58 6.54 19.61
C LYS A 73 38.83 6.39 18.28
N ASP A 74 38.41 5.18 17.97
CA ASP A 74 37.45 4.96 16.89
C ASP A 74 36.05 5.43 17.33
N GLU A 75 35.46 6.33 16.60
CA GLU A 75 34.13 6.84 16.89
C GLU A 75 33.04 5.84 16.53
N GLY A 76 33.35 4.77 15.79
CA GLY A 76 32.41 3.76 15.32
C GLY A 76 31.45 4.30 14.27
N SER A 77 30.49 3.45 13.89
CA SER A 77 29.44 3.86 12.95
C SER A 77 28.44 4.82 13.63
N PRO A 78 28.02 5.89 12.93
CA PRO A 78 27.07 6.85 13.50
C PRO A 78 25.73 6.19 13.81
N ALA A 79 25.10 6.62 14.90
CA ALA A 79 23.74 6.18 15.23
C ALA A 79 22.73 6.66 14.18
N LEU A 80 21.66 5.89 13.95
CA LEU A 80 20.57 6.28 13.03
C LEU A 80 20.03 7.69 13.34
N ILE A 81 19.89 7.98 14.62
CA ILE A 81 19.47 9.29 15.13
C ILE A 81 20.52 9.72 16.17
N PRO A 82 21.23 10.84 15.96
CA PRO A 82 22.22 11.34 16.91
C PRO A 82 21.64 11.48 18.33
N GLY A 83 22.31 10.91 19.32
CA GLY A 83 21.84 10.88 20.71
C GLY A 83 20.65 9.96 20.97
N GLY A 84 20.16 9.27 19.96
CA GLY A 84 19.08 8.27 20.09
C GLY A 84 19.59 6.86 20.33
N TYR A 85 18.74 6.01 20.89
CA TYR A 85 19.00 4.59 21.09
C TYR A 85 18.19 3.66 20.16
N ALA A 86 17.39 4.24 19.25
CA ALA A 86 16.59 3.47 18.32
C ALA A 86 17.41 3.03 17.11
N SER A 87 17.46 1.73 16.87
CA SER A 87 18.01 1.16 15.64
C SER A 87 17.07 1.33 14.45
N ALA A 88 17.58 1.17 13.25
CA ALA A 88 16.76 1.19 12.03
C ALA A 88 15.65 0.15 12.06
N SER A 89 15.92 -1.05 12.58
CA SER A 89 14.94 -2.13 12.71
C SER A 89 13.82 -1.79 13.69
N LEU A 90 14.13 -1.14 14.82
CA LEU A 90 13.13 -0.71 15.80
C LEU A 90 12.23 0.40 15.22
N VAL A 91 12.81 1.42 14.58
CA VAL A 91 12.00 2.49 13.97
C VAL A 91 11.14 1.97 12.83
N SER A 92 11.67 1.08 11.99
CA SER A 92 10.93 0.43 10.91
C SER A 92 9.74 -0.38 11.44
N HIS A 93 9.93 -1.14 12.51
CA HIS A 93 8.85 -1.88 13.18
C HIS A 93 7.76 -0.95 13.71
N ILE A 94 8.14 0.13 14.40
CA ILE A 94 7.20 1.13 14.92
C ILE A 94 6.39 1.79 13.79
N MET A 95 7.05 2.12 12.67
CA MET A 95 6.38 2.68 11.49
C MET A 95 5.41 1.66 10.87
N TYR A 96 5.83 0.41 10.72
CA TYR A 96 5.01 -0.65 10.13
C TYR A 96 3.75 -0.88 10.96
N GLU A 97 3.88 -1.11 12.24
CA GLU A 97 2.72 -1.28 13.14
C GLU A 97 1.78 -0.07 13.10
N LYS A 98 2.34 1.17 13.05
CA LYS A 98 1.51 2.36 13.03
C LYS A 98 0.75 2.55 11.73
N TYR A 99 1.38 2.34 10.58
CA TYR A 99 0.82 2.72 9.28
C TYR A 99 0.27 1.56 8.46
N ALA A 100 0.77 0.34 8.65
CA ALA A 100 0.26 -0.86 8.01
C ALA A 100 -0.79 -1.57 8.89
N ASP A 101 -0.48 -1.76 10.18
CA ASP A 101 -1.36 -2.47 11.11
C ASP A 101 -2.31 -1.54 11.87
N ALA A 102 -2.26 -0.23 11.60
CA ALA A 102 -3.08 0.81 12.25
C ALA A 102 -2.99 0.81 13.79
N LEU A 103 -1.84 0.38 14.36
CA LEU A 103 -1.62 0.30 15.79
C LEU A 103 -1.06 1.63 16.34
N PRO A 104 -1.82 2.39 17.14
CA PRO A 104 -1.36 3.68 17.66
C PRO A 104 -0.15 3.54 18.58
N LEU A 105 0.73 4.55 18.63
CA LEU A 105 1.96 4.53 19.42
C LEU A 105 1.74 4.23 20.91
N TYR A 106 0.62 4.70 21.49
CA TYR A 106 0.31 4.40 22.89
C TYR A 106 0.01 2.92 23.16
N ARG A 107 -0.48 2.17 22.16
CA ARG A 107 -0.67 0.72 22.24
C ARG A 107 0.64 -0.01 22.05
N GLN A 108 1.48 0.46 21.13
CA GLN A 108 2.84 -0.08 20.95
C GLN A 108 3.67 0.08 22.23
N LYS A 109 3.56 1.22 22.93
CA LYS A 109 4.17 1.43 24.25
C LYS A 109 3.84 0.27 25.22
N LYS A 110 2.54 -0.11 25.31
CA LYS A 110 2.13 -1.24 26.15
C LYS A 110 2.75 -2.57 25.70
N GLY A 111 2.89 -2.77 24.39
CA GLY A 111 3.59 -3.93 23.83
C GLY A 111 5.05 -4.01 24.26
N PHE A 112 5.78 -2.89 24.24
CA PHE A 112 7.16 -2.81 24.72
C PHE A 112 7.28 -3.03 26.22
N GLU A 113 6.34 -2.51 27.01
CA GLU A 113 6.29 -2.75 28.47
C GLU A 113 6.16 -4.25 28.79
N LEU A 114 5.40 -5.01 27.99
CA LEU A 114 5.31 -6.48 28.13
C LEU A 114 6.62 -7.21 27.77
N LEU A 115 7.50 -6.56 26.99
CA LEU A 115 8.86 -7.04 26.70
C LEU A 115 9.89 -6.55 27.72
N GLY A 116 9.47 -5.86 28.79
CA GLY A 116 10.33 -5.35 29.85
C GLY A 116 11.01 -4.02 29.54
N VAL A 117 10.56 -3.29 28.49
CA VAL A 117 11.17 -2.00 28.10
C VAL A 117 10.11 -0.91 28.07
N SER A 118 10.36 0.20 28.73
CA SER A 118 9.47 1.37 28.73
C SER A 118 9.91 2.39 27.69
N ILE A 119 9.21 2.46 26.57
CA ILE A 119 9.42 3.45 25.50
C ILE A 119 8.16 4.31 25.40
N ASN A 120 8.28 5.60 25.68
CA ASN A 120 7.15 6.52 25.59
C ASN A 120 6.77 6.86 24.14
N SER A 121 5.53 7.27 23.92
CA SER A 121 5.01 7.62 22.58
C SER A 121 5.73 8.85 21.96
N THR A 122 6.22 9.79 22.78
CA THR A 122 6.91 11.01 22.30
C THR A 122 8.23 10.67 21.61
N PRO A 123 9.18 9.92 22.20
CA PRO A 123 10.36 9.46 21.48
C PRO A 123 10.03 8.70 20.20
N MET A 124 9.06 7.76 20.22
CA MET A 124 8.65 7.05 19.01
C MET A 124 8.19 7.99 17.89
N ALA A 125 7.36 9.00 18.23
CA ALA A 125 6.92 10.00 17.27
C ALA A 125 8.09 10.81 16.70
N ASN A 126 9.02 11.24 17.54
CA ASN A 126 10.20 11.99 17.12
C ASN A 126 11.10 11.13 16.20
N TRP A 127 11.30 9.86 16.49
CA TRP A 127 12.06 8.95 15.62
C TRP A 127 11.43 8.80 14.26
N ILE A 128 10.09 8.63 14.20
CA ILE A 128 9.35 8.57 12.94
C ILE A 128 9.56 9.86 12.14
N ILE A 129 9.39 11.03 12.76
CA ILE A 129 9.53 12.34 12.11
C ILE A 129 10.95 12.52 11.58
N THR A 130 11.97 12.30 12.43
CA THR A 130 13.37 12.45 12.04
C THR A 130 13.76 11.51 10.91
N CYS A 131 13.39 10.23 11.01
CA CYS A 131 13.70 9.27 9.94
C CYS A 131 12.92 9.56 8.66
N SER A 132 11.67 10.03 8.77
CA SER A 132 10.88 10.46 7.61
C SER A 132 11.57 11.61 6.86
N GLN A 133 12.04 12.63 7.57
CA GLN A 133 12.68 13.79 6.97
C GLN A 133 14.06 13.47 6.39
N ASN A 134 14.89 12.72 7.12
CA ASN A 134 16.29 12.51 6.76
C ASN A 134 16.50 11.37 5.76
N TYR A 135 15.66 10.33 5.80
CA TYR A 135 15.88 9.11 5.02
C TYR A 135 14.75 8.82 4.04
N LEU A 136 13.47 8.99 4.43
CA LEU A 136 12.37 8.61 3.57
C LEU A 136 11.99 9.72 2.57
N LYS A 137 12.13 10.99 2.95
CA LYS A 137 11.83 12.12 2.05
C LYS A 137 12.65 12.10 0.75
N PRO A 138 13.97 11.89 0.75
CA PRO A 138 14.75 11.77 -0.49
C PRO A 138 14.25 10.63 -1.41
N ILE A 139 13.84 9.51 -0.82
CA ILE A 139 13.28 8.37 -1.56
C ILE A 139 11.90 8.75 -2.14
N TYR A 140 11.07 9.40 -1.35
CA TYR A 140 9.76 9.91 -1.81
C TYR A 140 9.92 10.89 -2.97
N ASP A 141 10.85 11.85 -2.87
CA ASP A 141 11.13 12.83 -3.91
C ASP A 141 11.68 12.17 -5.19
N TYR A 142 12.47 11.09 -5.05
CA TYR A 142 12.91 10.28 -6.18
C TYR A 142 11.72 9.58 -6.85
N PHE A 143 10.86 8.91 -6.11
CA PHE A 143 9.68 8.25 -6.66
C PHE A 143 8.69 9.24 -7.27
N HIS A 144 8.57 10.47 -6.71
CA HIS A 144 7.75 11.52 -7.29
C HIS A 144 8.28 11.91 -8.68
N ARG A 145 9.58 12.15 -8.84
CA ARG A 145 10.18 12.42 -10.16
C ARG A 145 9.98 11.27 -11.15
N GLU A 146 10.11 10.01 -10.69
CA GLU A 146 9.86 8.85 -11.54
C GLU A 146 8.37 8.68 -11.90
N LEU A 147 7.47 9.06 -11.00
CA LEU A 147 6.03 9.06 -11.28
C LEU A 147 5.67 10.06 -12.37
N LEU A 148 6.23 11.25 -12.35
CA LEU A 148 5.96 12.30 -13.36
C LEU A 148 6.40 11.93 -14.78
N LYS A 149 7.33 10.98 -14.93
CA LYS A 149 7.76 10.45 -16.24
C LYS A 149 6.78 9.42 -16.85
N ARG A 150 5.73 9.04 -16.10
CA ARG A 150 4.78 8.02 -16.58
C ARG A 150 3.69 8.66 -17.43
N HIS A 151 3.37 8.04 -18.55
CA HIS A 151 2.33 8.53 -19.47
C HIS A 151 0.90 8.33 -18.98
N PHE A 152 0.69 7.43 -18.05
CA PHE A 152 -0.65 7.15 -17.50
C PHE A 152 -0.60 7.07 -15.98
N LEU A 153 -1.30 7.99 -15.35
CA LEU A 153 -1.45 8.08 -13.90
C LEU A 153 -2.90 7.90 -13.49
N MET A 154 -3.09 7.60 -12.22
CA MET A 154 -4.38 7.60 -11.55
C MET A 154 -4.30 8.48 -10.32
N ALA A 155 -5.32 9.31 -10.10
CA ALA A 155 -5.39 10.20 -8.94
C ALA A 155 -6.76 10.09 -8.28
N ASP A 156 -6.75 10.10 -6.96
CA ASP A 156 -7.94 10.14 -6.10
C ASP A 156 -7.59 10.86 -4.80
N GLU A 157 -8.56 11.32 -4.05
CA GLU A 157 -8.32 11.95 -2.76
C GLU A 157 -9.33 11.49 -1.70
N THR A 158 -8.86 11.42 -0.47
CA THR A 158 -9.69 11.06 0.68
C THR A 158 -9.56 12.09 1.80
N PRO A 159 -10.65 12.46 2.48
CA PRO A 159 -10.58 13.36 3.62
C PRO A 159 -9.93 12.66 4.82
N ILE A 160 -9.13 13.43 5.56
CA ILE A 160 -8.55 13.03 6.83
C ILE A 160 -8.79 14.13 7.87
N GLN A 161 -8.98 13.76 9.12
CA GLN A 161 -9.08 14.70 10.22
C GLN A 161 -7.73 14.82 10.94
N VAL A 162 -7.21 16.04 11.05
CA VAL A 162 -6.01 16.36 11.80
C VAL A 162 -6.38 17.22 12.99
N LEU A 163 -6.32 16.66 14.20
CA LEU A 163 -6.81 17.31 15.42
C LEU A 163 -6.00 18.53 15.84
N LYS A 164 -4.69 18.54 15.55
CA LYS A 164 -3.77 19.62 15.94
C LYS A 164 -3.03 20.15 14.71
N GLU A 165 -3.77 20.82 13.85
CA GLU A 165 -3.24 21.47 12.66
C GLU A 165 -3.12 22.98 12.93
N PRO A 166 -1.92 23.58 12.75
CA PRO A 166 -1.72 25.01 13.06
C PRO A 166 -2.73 25.91 12.34
N GLY A 167 -3.36 26.82 13.05
CA GLY A 167 -4.31 27.78 12.48
C GLY A 167 -5.65 27.22 12.04
N ARG A 168 -5.94 25.93 12.30
CA ARG A 168 -7.19 25.28 11.86
C ARG A 168 -7.95 24.63 13.02
N ARG A 169 -9.28 24.58 12.89
CA ARG A 169 -10.13 23.89 13.86
C ARG A 169 -10.05 22.37 13.68
N PRO A 170 -10.15 21.57 14.76
CA PRO A 170 -10.10 20.10 14.68
C PRO A 170 -11.14 19.47 13.76
N GLN A 171 -12.28 20.15 13.52
CA GLN A 171 -13.37 19.68 12.65
C GLN A 171 -13.09 19.90 11.15
N ASN A 172 -12.08 20.70 10.81
CA ASN A 172 -11.72 20.94 9.42
C ASN A 172 -11.19 19.65 8.79
N LYS A 173 -11.58 19.42 7.54
CA LYS A 173 -11.08 18.28 6.76
C LYS A 173 -9.82 18.67 6.03
N SER A 174 -8.76 17.92 6.25
CA SER A 174 -7.56 17.88 5.43
C SER A 174 -7.66 16.69 4.47
N TYR A 175 -6.74 16.54 3.53
CA TYR A 175 -6.86 15.54 2.47
C TYR A 175 -5.55 14.82 2.25
N ILE A 176 -5.67 13.53 1.95
CA ILE A 176 -4.59 12.73 1.39
C ILE A 176 -4.92 12.50 -0.08
N TRP A 177 -4.05 12.95 -0.95
CA TRP A 177 -4.09 12.67 -2.38
C TRP A 177 -3.32 11.39 -2.64
N LEU A 178 -3.97 10.45 -3.31
CA LEU A 178 -3.35 9.23 -3.80
C LEU A 178 -2.99 9.43 -5.26
N MET A 179 -1.71 9.34 -5.58
CA MET A 179 -1.21 9.39 -6.95
C MET A 179 -0.48 8.08 -7.25
N ARG A 180 -0.84 7.42 -8.33
CA ARG A 180 -0.21 6.17 -8.73
C ARG A 180 0.04 6.09 -10.22
N SER A 181 1.09 5.34 -10.60
CA SER A 181 1.29 4.95 -11.99
C SER A 181 0.20 3.99 -12.45
N GLY A 182 -0.17 4.06 -13.71
CA GLY A 182 -1.02 3.07 -14.36
C GLY A 182 -0.31 1.74 -14.60
N GLU A 183 -0.99 0.81 -15.26
CA GLU A 183 -0.41 -0.48 -15.64
C GLU A 183 0.44 -0.32 -16.91
N ASP A 184 1.71 0.04 -16.76
CA ASP A 184 2.69 0.25 -17.84
C ASP A 184 3.77 -0.84 -17.88
N ARG A 185 3.61 -1.94 -17.12
CA ARG A 185 4.56 -3.06 -16.94
C ARG A 185 5.86 -2.69 -16.24
N LEU A 186 6.00 -1.47 -15.77
CA LEU A 186 7.07 -1.07 -14.90
C LEU A 186 6.65 -1.28 -13.44
N PRO A 187 7.59 -1.34 -12.49
CA PRO A 187 7.24 -1.39 -11.07
C PRO A 187 6.26 -0.25 -10.70
N PRO A 188 5.17 -0.55 -10.00
CA PRO A 188 4.17 0.44 -9.66
C PRO A 188 4.74 1.45 -8.67
N ILE A 189 4.42 2.73 -8.90
CA ILE A 189 4.71 3.81 -7.96
C ILE A 189 3.38 4.28 -7.39
N ILE A 190 3.28 4.33 -6.06
CA ILE A 190 2.11 4.81 -5.32
C ILE A 190 2.59 5.82 -4.30
N LEU A 191 2.10 7.04 -4.39
CA LEU A 191 2.45 8.13 -3.47
C LEU A 191 1.21 8.70 -2.81
N TYR A 192 1.35 9.01 -1.54
CA TYR A 192 0.36 9.72 -0.74
C TYR A 192 0.87 11.12 -0.46
N HIS A 193 0.08 12.13 -0.81
CA HIS A 193 0.42 13.53 -0.61
C HIS A 193 -0.62 14.20 0.29
N TYR A 194 -0.16 14.72 1.42
CA TYR A 194 -1.02 15.42 2.38
C TYR A 194 -1.18 16.88 1.99
N THR A 195 -2.42 17.38 2.11
CA THR A 195 -2.72 18.81 1.99
C THR A 195 -3.80 19.23 2.98
N GLU A 196 -3.74 20.48 3.41
CA GLU A 196 -4.73 21.04 4.34
C GLU A 196 -6.12 21.23 3.71
N THR A 197 -6.20 21.31 2.38
CA THR A 197 -7.46 21.59 1.68
C THR A 197 -7.63 20.68 0.46
N ARG A 198 -8.87 20.58 -0.04
CA ARG A 198 -9.18 19.91 -1.31
C ARG A 198 -9.00 20.85 -2.53
N ALA A 199 -8.27 21.94 -2.41
CA ALA A 199 -8.12 22.88 -3.52
C ALA A 199 -7.50 22.19 -4.75
N GLY A 200 -8.07 22.44 -5.94
CA GLY A 200 -7.59 21.84 -7.17
C GLY A 200 -6.16 22.26 -7.57
N GLY A 201 -5.63 23.32 -6.96
CA GLY A 201 -4.22 23.69 -7.05
C GLY A 201 -3.30 22.61 -6.54
N ASN A 202 -3.66 21.92 -5.46
CA ASN A 202 -2.84 20.88 -4.83
C ASN A 202 -2.51 19.73 -5.80
N ALA A 203 -3.50 19.29 -6.60
CA ALA A 203 -3.25 18.27 -7.62
C ALA A 203 -2.40 18.81 -8.77
N ALA A 204 -2.61 20.08 -9.16
CA ALA A 204 -1.84 20.72 -10.21
C ALA A 204 -0.37 20.90 -9.80
N ASP A 205 -0.12 21.35 -8.57
CA ASP A 205 1.23 21.54 -8.02
C ASP A 205 1.96 20.19 -7.87
N PHE A 206 1.25 19.13 -7.44
CA PHE A 206 1.84 17.79 -7.32
C PHE A 206 2.21 17.20 -8.70
N LEU A 207 1.41 17.46 -9.73
CA LEU A 207 1.63 16.97 -11.09
C LEU A 207 2.41 17.97 -11.97
N ASP A 208 2.96 19.03 -11.38
CA ASP A 208 3.82 19.93 -12.14
C ASP A 208 5.07 19.21 -12.65
N GLY A 209 5.40 19.44 -13.92
CA GLY A 209 6.48 18.73 -14.61
C GLY A 209 6.10 17.40 -15.25
N ILE A 210 4.82 16.98 -15.19
CA ILE A 210 4.35 15.83 -16.00
C ILE A 210 4.44 16.14 -17.49
N ASP A 211 4.80 15.13 -18.29
CA ASP A 211 4.88 15.25 -19.74
C ASP A 211 3.53 15.67 -20.36
N GLU A 212 3.59 16.64 -21.26
CA GLU A 212 2.40 17.13 -21.98
C GLU A 212 1.75 16.00 -22.79
N GLY A 213 0.42 15.91 -22.70
CA GLY A 213 -0.34 14.85 -23.36
C GLY A 213 -0.44 13.54 -22.58
N SER A 214 0.17 13.43 -21.41
CA SER A 214 -0.04 12.31 -20.51
C SER A 214 -1.51 12.18 -20.08
N TYR A 215 -1.91 10.98 -19.71
CA TYR A 215 -3.27 10.68 -19.26
C TYR A 215 -3.33 10.57 -17.74
N VAL A 216 -4.32 11.21 -17.14
CA VAL A 216 -4.60 11.03 -15.70
C VAL A 216 -6.05 10.60 -15.51
N MET A 217 -6.24 9.42 -14.96
CA MET A 217 -7.55 8.92 -14.57
C MET A 217 -7.94 9.51 -13.22
N VAL A 218 -9.07 10.19 -13.18
CA VAL A 218 -9.60 10.89 -12.00
C VAL A 218 -11.08 10.58 -11.80
N ASP A 219 -11.58 10.94 -10.63
CA ASP A 219 -13.02 11.03 -10.38
C ASP A 219 -13.62 12.30 -11.03
N GLY A 220 -14.84 12.59 -10.67
CA GLY A 220 -15.56 13.77 -11.13
C GLY A 220 -15.28 15.07 -10.42
N TYR A 221 -14.30 15.17 -9.57
CA TYR A 221 -14.03 16.39 -8.83
C TYR A 221 -13.56 17.53 -9.77
N SER A 222 -14.24 18.68 -9.67
CA SER A 222 -13.95 19.85 -10.53
C SER A 222 -12.55 20.44 -10.34
N GLY A 223 -11.91 20.17 -9.20
CA GLY A 223 -10.54 20.61 -8.92
C GLY A 223 -9.53 20.12 -9.95
N TYR A 224 -9.75 18.94 -10.53
CA TYR A 224 -8.90 18.40 -11.60
C TYR A 224 -9.02 19.17 -12.92
N ASN A 225 -9.98 20.10 -13.07
CA ASN A 225 -10.08 20.98 -14.25
C ASN A 225 -8.88 21.94 -14.38
N ARG A 226 -8.10 22.12 -13.33
CA ARG A 226 -6.85 22.89 -13.35
C ARG A 226 -5.70 22.21 -14.07
N LEU A 227 -5.78 20.90 -14.27
CA LEU A 227 -4.79 20.11 -15.01
C LEU A 227 -4.95 20.35 -16.52
N LYS A 228 -4.33 21.40 -17.05
CA LYS A 228 -4.55 21.86 -18.44
C LYS A 228 -3.69 21.16 -19.49
N LYS A 229 -2.49 20.67 -19.11
CA LYS A 229 -1.52 20.06 -20.04
C LYS A 229 -1.71 18.56 -20.25
N ILE A 230 -2.66 17.94 -19.56
CA ILE A 230 -2.88 16.50 -19.57
C ILE A 230 -4.26 16.13 -20.09
N ARG A 231 -4.42 14.88 -20.52
CA ARG A 231 -5.70 14.28 -20.91
C ARG A 231 -6.33 13.59 -19.71
N ARG A 232 -7.45 14.11 -19.24
CA ARG A 232 -8.20 13.49 -18.16
C ARG A 232 -9.03 12.32 -18.65
N CYS A 233 -9.01 11.22 -17.94
CA CYS A 233 -9.82 10.03 -18.17
C CYS A 233 -10.79 9.83 -17.01
N CYS A 234 -12.05 9.46 -17.32
CA CYS A 234 -13.03 9.13 -16.31
C CYS A 234 -12.76 7.76 -15.71
N CYS A 235 -12.90 7.66 -14.41
CA CYS A 235 -12.80 6.39 -13.70
C CYS A 235 -14.14 5.63 -13.73
N TYR A 236 -14.21 4.53 -14.49
CA TYR A 236 -15.41 3.68 -14.54
C TYR A 236 -15.78 3.05 -13.19
N ALA A 237 -14.85 2.92 -12.27
CA ALA A 237 -15.17 2.45 -10.91
C ALA A 237 -16.07 3.46 -10.18
N HIS A 238 -15.83 4.77 -10.35
CA HIS A 238 -16.69 5.81 -9.81
C HIS A 238 -18.06 5.84 -10.50
N ILE A 239 -18.10 5.73 -11.82
CA ILE A 239 -19.36 5.60 -12.58
C ILE A 239 -20.18 4.42 -12.03
N ARG A 240 -19.56 3.25 -11.91
CA ARG A 240 -20.21 2.08 -11.36
C ARG A 240 -20.72 2.28 -9.94
N ARG A 241 -19.94 2.95 -9.07
CA ARG A 241 -20.34 3.26 -7.69
C ARG A 241 -21.61 4.09 -7.64
N TYR A 242 -21.68 5.18 -8.41
CA TYR A 242 -22.89 6.02 -8.47
C TYR A 242 -24.12 5.24 -8.93
N LEU A 243 -23.97 4.37 -9.93
CA LEU A 243 -25.04 3.50 -10.38
C LEU A 243 -25.45 2.49 -9.30
N MET A 244 -24.49 1.86 -8.61
CA MET A 244 -24.76 0.96 -7.49
C MET A 244 -25.54 1.64 -6.35
N GLU A 245 -25.15 2.87 -6.01
CA GLU A 245 -25.84 3.68 -4.98
C GLU A 245 -27.27 4.08 -5.40
N ALA A 246 -27.57 4.06 -6.70
CA ALA A 246 -28.88 4.34 -7.25
C ALA A 246 -29.84 3.14 -7.23
N ILE A 247 -29.33 1.92 -7.00
CA ILE A 247 -30.16 0.71 -6.89
C ILE A 247 -30.85 0.73 -5.50
N PRO A 248 -32.19 0.59 -5.44
CA PRO A 248 -32.90 0.43 -4.18
C PRO A 248 -32.47 -0.87 -3.47
N SER A 249 -32.44 -0.84 -2.14
CA SER A 249 -32.10 -2.02 -1.34
C SER A 249 -33.03 -3.19 -1.65
N GLY A 250 -32.46 -4.37 -1.88
CA GLY A 250 -33.19 -5.59 -2.23
C GLY A 250 -33.53 -5.73 -3.72
N GLN A 251 -33.21 -4.74 -4.57
CA GLN A 251 -33.45 -4.77 -6.01
C GLN A 251 -32.17 -5.00 -6.84
N GLU A 252 -31.11 -5.49 -6.26
CA GLU A 252 -29.80 -5.70 -6.91
C GLU A 252 -29.87 -6.70 -8.07
N LYS A 253 -30.91 -7.54 -8.10
CA LYS A 253 -31.19 -8.55 -9.16
C LYS A 253 -32.35 -8.17 -10.07
N ASP A 254 -32.91 -6.99 -9.93
CA ASP A 254 -33.94 -6.51 -10.84
C ASP A 254 -33.29 -5.93 -12.11
N TYR A 255 -33.15 -6.77 -13.12
CA TYR A 255 -32.55 -6.39 -14.40
C TYR A 255 -33.41 -5.42 -15.23
N SER A 256 -34.66 -5.15 -14.83
CA SER A 256 -35.49 -4.10 -15.44
C SER A 256 -35.14 -2.71 -14.91
N HIS A 257 -34.56 -2.63 -13.71
CA HIS A 257 -34.20 -1.36 -13.07
C HIS A 257 -33.04 -0.67 -13.82
N PRO A 258 -33.17 0.62 -14.23
CA PRO A 258 -32.16 1.30 -15.03
C PRO A 258 -30.77 1.31 -14.40
N ALA A 259 -30.65 1.53 -13.11
CA ALA A 259 -29.35 1.54 -12.43
C ALA A 259 -28.65 0.18 -12.51
N VAL A 260 -29.39 -0.93 -12.41
CA VAL A 260 -28.85 -2.29 -12.57
C VAL A 260 -28.33 -2.49 -13.99
N GLN A 261 -29.08 -2.04 -15.01
CA GLN A 261 -28.64 -2.08 -16.42
C GLN A 261 -27.33 -1.31 -16.62
N GLY A 262 -27.23 -0.10 -16.05
CA GLY A 262 -25.99 0.69 -16.10
C GLY A 262 -24.79 -0.02 -15.44
N VAL A 263 -25.00 -0.68 -14.30
CA VAL A 263 -23.98 -1.48 -13.62
C VAL A 263 -23.53 -2.66 -14.48
N LEU A 264 -24.42 -3.31 -15.23
CA LEU A 264 -24.06 -4.43 -16.11
C LEU A 264 -23.11 -4.00 -17.22
N TYR A 265 -23.28 -2.81 -17.83
CA TYR A 265 -22.32 -2.28 -18.79
C TYR A 265 -20.93 -2.12 -18.18
N CYS A 266 -20.85 -1.51 -17.00
CA CYS A 266 -19.56 -1.36 -16.27
C CYS A 266 -18.94 -2.73 -15.95
N ASN A 267 -19.73 -3.67 -15.45
CA ASN A 267 -19.25 -5.01 -15.11
C ASN A 267 -18.69 -5.74 -16.34
N LYS A 268 -19.33 -5.57 -17.52
CA LYS A 268 -18.87 -6.18 -18.78
C LYS A 268 -17.51 -5.63 -19.20
N LEU A 269 -17.30 -4.31 -19.08
CA LEU A 269 -16.00 -3.70 -19.36
C LEU A 269 -14.90 -4.22 -18.42
N PHE A 270 -15.19 -4.33 -17.12
CA PHE A 270 -14.25 -4.89 -16.14
C PHE A 270 -13.98 -6.40 -16.39
N GLU A 271 -14.96 -7.16 -16.86
CA GLU A 271 -14.78 -8.56 -17.22
C GLU A 271 -13.79 -8.70 -18.38
N TYR A 272 -13.91 -7.87 -19.42
CA TYR A 272 -12.97 -7.88 -20.53
C TYR A 272 -11.56 -7.57 -20.07
N GLU A 273 -11.34 -6.52 -19.28
CA GLU A 273 -10.02 -6.15 -18.80
C GLU A 273 -9.38 -7.26 -17.93
N ARG A 274 -10.17 -7.89 -17.05
CA ARG A 274 -9.69 -9.06 -16.28
C ARG A 274 -9.31 -10.22 -17.19
N SER A 275 -10.11 -10.50 -18.24
CA SER A 275 -9.81 -11.55 -19.21
C SER A 275 -8.53 -11.26 -19.99
N TYR A 276 -8.31 -10.02 -20.41
CA TYR A 276 -7.09 -9.63 -21.15
C TYR A 276 -5.85 -9.81 -20.28
N LYS A 277 -5.93 -9.41 -19.01
CA LYS A 277 -4.85 -9.56 -18.04
C LYS A 277 -4.56 -11.04 -17.76
N ALA A 278 -5.59 -11.84 -17.52
CA ALA A 278 -5.44 -13.28 -17.26
C ALA A 278 -4.79 -14.03 -18.44
N LYS A 279 -5.05 -13.57 -19.69
CA LYS A 279 -4.45 -14.13 -20.90
C LYS A 279 -3.05 -13.58 -21.21
N GLY A 280 -2.51 -12.66 -20.40
CA GLY A 280 -1.20 -12.05 -20.62
C GLY A 280 -1.05 -11.30 -21.93
N LEU A 281 -2.14 -10.70 -22.47
CA LEU A 281 -2.12 -10.06 -23.78
C LEU A 281 -1.19 -8.84 -23.80
N SER A 282 -0.49 -8.63 -24.93
CA SER A 282 0.31 -7.43 -25.17
C SER A 282 -0.60 -6.18 -25.32
N TYR A 283 -0.06 -4.98 -25.14
CA TYR A 283 -0.83 -3.74 -25.33
C TYR A 283 -1.45 -3.60 -26.70
N ALA A 284 -0.76 -4.01 -27.74
CA ALA A 284 -1.31 -4.01 -29.11
C ALA A 284 -2.48 -4.98 -29.26
N GLN A 285 -2.41 -6.14 -28.61
CA GLN A 285 -3.52 -7.11 -28.59
C GLN A 285 -4.69 -6.58 -27.76
N VAL A 286 -4.43 -6.00 -26.58
CA VAL A 286 -5.46 -5.36 -25.75
C VAL A 286 -6.14 -4.24 -26.51
N TYR A 287 -5.39 -3.37 -27.18
CA TYR A 287 -5.96 -2.30 -28.01
C TYR A 287 -6.92 -2.86 -29.08
N LYS A 288 -6.48 -3.85 -29.87
CA LYS A 288 -7.32 -4.50 -30.89
C LYS A 288 -8.59 -5.12 -30.28
N ARG A 289 -8.46 -5.77 -29.14
CA ARG A 289 -9.59 -6.37 -28.42
C ARG A 289 -10.55 -5.30 -27.89
N ARG A 290 -10.06 -4.23 -27.30
CA ARG A 290 -10.88 -3.10 -26.86
C ARG A 290 -11.69 -2.49 -28.01
N GLN A 291 -11.09 -2.31 -29.19
CA GLN A 291 -11.83 -1.81 -30.36
C GLN A 291 -12.96 -2.72 -30.80
N LYS A 292 -12.76 -4.05 -30.72
CA LYS A 292 -13.73 -5.04 -31.16
C LYS A 292 -14.79 -5.38 -30.09
N GLU A 293 -14.40 -5.47 -28.81
CA GLU A 293 -15.22 -6.01 -27.74
C GLU A 293 -15.72 -4.92 -26.78
N ALA A 294 -14.83 -4.03 -26.31
CA ALA A 294 -15.17 -3.01 -25.32
C ALA A 294 -15.85 -1.77 -25.92
N LYS A 295 -15.35 -1.29 -27.06
CA LYS A 295 -15.89 -0.09 -27.72
C LYS A 295 -17.39 -0.19 -28.02
N PRO A 296 -17.92 -1.30 -28.61
CA PRO A 296 -19.36 -1.45 -28.81
C PRO A 296 -20.16 -1.39 -27.51
N VAL A 297 -19.61 -1.92 -26.39
CA VAL A 297 -20.27 -1.85 -25.08
C VAL A 297 -20.33 -0.43 -24.57
N VAL A 298 -19.25 0.35 -24.74
CA VAL A 298 -19.24 1.78 -24.39
C VAL A 298 -20.25 2.56 -25.24
N GLU A 299 -20.31 2.31 -26.53
CA GLU A 299 -21.28 2.96 -27.44
C GLU A 299 -22.73 2.61 -27.07
N CYS A 300 -23.01 1.36 -26.70
CA CYS A 300 -24.31 0.95 -26.20
C CYS A 300 -24.64 1.61 -24.85
N PHE A 301 -23.65 1.69 -23.96
CA PHE A 301 -23.80 2.36 -22.66
C PHE A 301 -24.14 3.85 -22.83
N MET A 302 -23.46 4.54 -23.73
CA MET A 302 -23.74 5.97 -24.00
C MET A 302 -25.13 6.18 -24.60
N ARG A 303 -25.54 5.36 -25.58
CA ARG A 303 -26.92 5.41 -26.11
C ARG A 303 -27.99 5.11 -25.06
N TRP A 304 -27.73 4.13 -24.20
CA TRP A 304 -28.60 3.83 -23.07
C TRP A 304 -28.69 5.02 -22.11
N LEU A 305 -27.56 5.68 -21.81
CA LEU A 305 -27.49 6.85 -20.93
C LEU A 305 -28.30 8.03 -21.48
N ASP A 306 -28.21 8.30 -22.78
CA ASP A 306 -28.95 9.38 -23.46
C ASP A 306 -30.47 9.19 -23.37
N GLY A 307 -30.93 7.94 -23.26
CA GLY A 307 -32.32 7.58 -23.07
C GLY A 307 -32.81 7.65 -21.62
N GLN A 308 -31.94 7.99 -20.66
CA GLN A 308 -32.35 8.05 -19.24
C GLN A 308 -32.84 9.45 -18.87
N HIS A 309 -34.06 9.53 -18.38
CA HIS A 309 -34.71 10.77 -17.89
C HIS A 309 -35.22 10.56 -16.45
N PRO A 310 -34.31 10.37 -15.48
CA PRO A 310 -34.70 10.08 -14.10
C PRO A 310 -35.37 11.30 -13.45
N GLU A 311 -36.15 11.02 -12.41
CA GLU A 311 -36.73 12.07 -11.57
C GLU A 311 -35.63 12.93 -10.96
N LYS A 312 -35.80 14.27 -11.03
CA LYS A 312 -34.84 15.25 -10.53
C LYS A 312 -34.54 15.00 -9.03
N TRP A 313 -33.28 15.13 -8.68
CA TRP A 313 -32.75 14.94 -7.32
C TRP A 313 -32.74 13.49 -6.81
N SER A 314 -33.21 12.53 -7.62
CA SER A 314 -33.07 11.11 -7.30
C SER A 314 -31.62 10.65 -7.28
N ARG A 315 -31.34 9.47 -6.73
CA ARG A 315 -29.98 8.88 -6.79
C ARG A 315 -29.59 8.56 -8.24
N MET A 316 -30.57 8.15 -9.05
CA MET A 316 -30.35 7.89 -10.48
C MET A 316 -30.05 9.17 -11.25
N ASP A 317 -30.72 10.29 -10.96
CA ASP A 317 -30.45 11.60 -11.56
C ASP A 317 -28.99 12.05 -11.26
N ARG A 318 -28.54 11.86 -10.04
CA ARG A 318 -27.14 12.11 -9.67
C ARG A 318 -26.16 11.25 -10.45
N ALA A 319 -26.46 9.96 -10.63
CA ALA A 319 -25.62 9.05 -11.40
C ALA A 319 -25.56 9.46 -12.88
N VAL A 320 -26.71 9.73 -13.51
CA VAL A 320 -26.79 10.16 -14.92
C VAL A 320 -26.06 11.50 -15.11
N THR A 321 -26.33 12.49 -14.28
CA THR A 321 -25.66 13.80 -14.31
C THR A 321 -24.14 13.67 -14.14
N TYR A 322 -23.71 12.82 -13.21
CA TYR A 322 -22.28 12.55 -13.01
C TYR A 322 -21.65 11.99 -14.28
N ILE A 323 -22.28 11.04 -14.95
CA ILE A 323 -21.73 10.40 -16.15
C ILE A 323 -21.74 11.34 -17.36
N GLN A 324 -22.85 12.07 -17.59
CA GLN A 324 -22.99 13.03 -18.72
C GLN A 324 -21.98 14.19 -18.68
N ASN A 325 -21.51 14.55 -17.50
CA ASN A 325 -20.52 15.61 -17.34
C ASN A 325 -19.07 15.13 -17.53
N ARG A 326 -18.84 13.91 -18.05
CA ARG A 326 -17.53 13.28 -18.21
C ARG A 326 -17.28 12.86 -19.62
#